data_429fcea970c0f1220c02744f885b49bd
#
_entry.id   429fcea970c0f1220c02744f885b49bd
#
_cell.length_a   1.000
_cell.length_b   1.000
_cell.length_c   1.000
_cell.angle_alpha   90.00
_cell.angle_beta   90.00
_cell.angle_gamma   90.00
#
_symmetry.space_group_name_H-M   'P 1'
#
loop_
_entity.id
_entity.type
_entity.pdbx_description
1 polymer ?
#
loop_
_entity_poly.entity_id
_entity_poly.type
_entity_poly.pdbx_seq_one_letter_code
_entity_poly.pdbx_strand_id
1 'polypeptide(L)'
;MAGEGDPEDKPRRIRVALLAVLLLISLGLLLTCCPANRDGMSGQLAQAMEESVAAARSGAYALDLRTRDRSTPQLVSVQVSDARDEIVKSYKGIADLKADDPVDLDRQKMLTEAMTMMIGHLNTASARVREVTSDPELSVLRTQLLQSADALEARYR
;
A
#
# COMPACT_ATOMS: atom_id res chain seq x y z
N MET A 1 -35.00 -50.52 -8.57
CA MET A 1 -35.18 -49.82 -7.28
C MET A 1 -34.71 -48.37 -7.51
N ALA A 2 -35.66 -47.50 -7.85
CA ALA A 2 -35.39 -46.10 -8.05
C ALA A 2 -35.54 -45.39 -6.68
N GLY A 3 -34.46 -44.76 -6.20
CA GLY A 3 -34.48 -44.00 -4.96
C GLY A 3 -35.29 -42.72 -5.14
N GLU A 4 -36.42 -42.66 -4.47
CA GLU A 4 -37.27 -41.52 -4.31
C GLU A 4 -36.51 -40.44 -3.52
N GLY A 5 -36.07 -39.37 -4.22
CA GLY A 5 -35.42 -38.22 -3.61
C GLY A 5 -36.42 -37.43 -2.81
N ASP A 6 -36.15 -37.28 -1.52
CA ASP A 6 -36.92 -36.55 -0.51
C ASP A 6 -37.26 -35.12 -0.98
N PRO A 7 -38.56 -34.73 -1.01
CA PRO A 7 -38.99 -33.40 -1.52
C PRO A 7 -38.51 -32.24 -0.66
N GLU A 8 -38.05 -32.46 0.57
CA GLU A 8 -37.52 -31.40 1.46
C GLU A 8 -36.11 -30.92 1.09
N ASP A 9 -35.33 -31.71 0.36
CA ASP A 9 -33.95 -31.37 -0.02
C ASP A 9 -33.86 -30.38 -1.20
N LYS A 10 -34.91 -30.22 -1.99
CA LYS A 10 -34.95 -29.34 -3.17
C LYS A 10 -34.77 -27.84 -2.80
N PRO A 11 -35.51 -27.28 -1.81
CA PRO A 11 -35.38 -25.88 -1.48
C PRO A 11 -34.02 -25.55 -0.85
N ARG A 12 -33.41 -26.49 -0.14
CA ARG A 12 -32.09 -26.33 0.47
C ARG A 12 -30.98 -26.27 -0.60
N ARG A 13 -31.04 -27.16 -1.59
CA ARG A 13 -30.09 -27.21 -2.72
C ARG A 13 -30.18 -25.96 -3.58
N ILE A 14 -31.38 -25.42 -3.81
CA ILE A 14 -31.59 -24.19 -4.56
C ILE A 14 -31.00 -22.99 -3.79
N ARG A 15 -31.17 -22.89 -2.48
CA ARG A 15 -30.59 -21.83 -1.65
C ARG A 15 -29.06 -21.88 -1.64
N VAL A 16 -28.48 -23.08 -1.51
CA VAL A 16 -27.02 -23.27 -1.56
C VAL A 16 -26.47 -22.92 -2.94
N ALA A 17 -27.14 -23.30 -4.02
CA ALA A 17 -26.75 -22.96 -5.37
C ALA A 17 -26.82 -21.45 -5.63
N LEU A 18 -27.86 -20.76 -5.15
CA LEU A 18 -27.99 -19.30 -5.24
C LEU A 18 -26.89 -18.57 -4.46
N LEU A 19 -26.57 -19.03 -3.24
CA LEU A 19 -25.49 -18.47 -2.43
C LEU A 19 -24.14 -18.67 -3.13
N ALA A 20 -23.87 -19.84 -3.70
CA ALA A 20 -22.64 -20.13 -4.43
C ALA A 20 -22.50 -19.22 -5.67
N VAL A 21 -23.58 -19.04 -6.45
CA VAL A 21 -23.61 -18.14 -7.61
C VAL A 21 -23.37 -16.68 -7.18
N LEU A 22 -24.00 -16.23 -6.11
CA LEU A 22 -23.85 -14.87 -5.58
C LEU A 22 -22.41 -14.62 -5.08
N LEU A 23 -21.80 -15.62 -4.47
CA LEU A 23 -20.40 -15.59 -4.01
C LEU A 23 -19.42 -15.57 -5.19
N LEU A 24 -19.68 -16.34 -6.24
CA LEU A 24 -18.89 -16.31 -7.48
C LEU A 24 -19.01 -14.98 -8.22
N ILE A 25 -20.20 -14.41 -8.28
CA ILE A 25 -20.44 -13.08 -8.88
C ILE A 25 -19.72 -12.01 -8.07
N SER A 26 -19.82 -12.03 -6.74
CA SER A 26 -19.14 -11.06 -5.89
C SER A 26 -17.62 -11.18 -5.97
N LEU A 27 -17.09 -12.40 -6.03
CA LEU A 27 -15.66 -12.66 -6.23
C LEU A 27 -15.19 -12.19 -7.62
N GLY A 28 -15.99 -12.46 -8.66
CA GLY A 28 -15.73 -11.96 -10.02
C GLY A 28 -15.71 -10.44 -10.09
N LEU A 29 -16.68 -9.77 -9.44
CA LEU A 29 -16.72 -8.30 -9.34
C LEU A 29 -15.51 -7.75 -8.55
N LEU A 30 -15.11 -8.38 -7.46
CA LEU A 30 -13.90 -8.00 -6.71
C LEU A 30 -12.64 -8.11 -7.56
N LEU A 31 -12.51 -9.18 -8.36
CA LEU A 31 -11.36 -9.39 -9.24
C LEU A 31 -11.34 -8.41 -10.44
N THR A 32 -12.51 -8.00 -10.94
CA THR A 32 -12.59 -7.03 -12.04
C THR A 32 -12.54 -5.57 -11.57
N CYS A 33 -12.94 -5.28 -10.33
CA CYS A 33 -12.84 -3.94 -9.74
C CYS A 33 -11.48 -3.66 -9.09
N CYS A 34 -10.59 -4.66 -8.95
CA CYS A 34 -9.20 -4.37 -8.60
C CYS A 34 -8.52 -3.73 -9.82
N PRO A 35 -8.07 -2.46 -9.76
CA PRO A 35 -7.36 -1.80 -10.84
C PRO A 35 -5.93 -2.33 -10.92
N ALA A 36 -5.78 -3.65 -11.14
CA ALA A 36 -4.48 -4.32 -11.17
C ALA A 36 -3.72 -4.08 -12.49
N ASN A 37 -4.30 -3.35 -13.43
CA ASN A 37 -3.68 -3.06 -14.72
C ASN A 37 -4.05 -1.64 -15.15
N ARG A 38 -3.33 -0.65 -14.64
CA ARG A 38 -3.30 0.67 -15.29
C ARG A 38 -2.38 0.52 -16.49
N ASP A 39 -2.98 0.33 -17.66
CA ASP A 39 -2.26 0.20 -18.92
C ASP A 39 -1.40 1.43 -19.19
N GLY A 40 -0.11 1.19 -19.52
CA GLY A 40 0.84 2.21 -19.91
C GLY A 40 1.68 2.82 -18.77
N MET A 41 2.65 3.64 -19.18
CA MET A 41 3.63 4.28 -18.30
C MET A 41 2.99 5.16 -17.24
N SER A 42 2.09 6.07 -17.66
CA SER A 42 1.42 6.99 -16.75
C SER A 42 0.60 6.28 -15.67
N GLY A 43 -0.02 5.13 -16.02
CA GLY A 43 -0.76 4.30 -15.06
C GLY A 43 0.13 3.64 -14.02
N GLN A 44 1.30 3.13 -14.42
CA GLN A 44 2.28 2.53 -13.52
C GLN A 44 2.87 3.58 -12.57
N LEU A 45 3.18 4.78 -13.07
CA LEU A 45 3.64 5.89 -12.26
C LEU A 45 2.58 6.35 -11.24
N ALA A 46 1.32 6.43 -11.66
CA ALA A 46 0.22 6.77 -10.76
C ALA A 46 0.02 5.73 -9.65
N GLN A 47 0.10 4.46 -9.98
CA GLN A 47 0.03 3.38 -9.00
C GLN A 47 1.19 3.45 -8.00
N ALA A 48 2.42 3.62 -8.48
CA ALA A 48 3.59 3.74 -7.63
C ALA A 48 3.51 4.96 -6.69
N MET A 49 2.93 6.07 -7.15
CA MET A 49 2.62 7.24 -6.32
C MET A 49 1.66 6.87 -5.19
N GLU A 50 0.51 6.26 -5.51
CA GLU A 50 -0.52 5.89 -4.53
C GLU A 50 0.02 4.90 -3.48
N GLU A 51 0.75 3.86 -3.91
CA GLU A 51 1.37 2.88 -3.03
C GLU A 51 2.39 3.53 -2.08
N SER A 52 3.24 4.41 -2.59
CA SER A 52 4.26 5.10 -1.78
C SER A 52 3.65 6.07 -0.77
N VAL A 53 2.62 6.81 -1.15
CA VAL A 53 1.89 7.70 -0.24
C VAL A 53 1.20 6.88 0.87
N ALA A 54 0.54 5.78 0.52
CA ALA A 54 -0.11 4.89 1.49
C ALA A 54 0.91 4.29 2.46
N ALA A 55 2.05 3.81 1.96
CA ALA A 55 3.12 3.25 2.79
C ALA A 55 3.73 4.29 3.73
N ALA A 56 4.02 5.50 3.25
CA ALA A 56 4.55 6.58 4.08
C ALA A 56 3.56 6.97 5.20
N ARG A 57 2.27 7.07 4.90
CA ARG A 57 1.21 7.34 5.89
C ARG A 57 1.09 6.19 6.90
N SER A 58 1.22 4.94 6.46
CA SER A 58 1.25 3.76 7.36
C SER A 58 2.43 3.81 8.32
N GLY A 59 3.64 4.09 7.82
CA GLY A 59 4.82 4.29 8.65
C GLY A 59 4.65 5.44 9.66
N ALA A 60 4.12 6.58 9.22
CA ALA A 60 3.83 7.72 10.09
C ALA A 60 2.81 7.37 11.20
N TYR A 61 1.79 6.57 10.88
CA TYR A 61 0.83 6.08 11.86
C TYR A 61 1.47 5.17 12.91
N ALA A 62 2.37 4.28 12.48
CA ALA A 62 3.13 3.44 13.40
C ALA A 62 3.96 4.26 14.40
N LEU A 63 4.61 5.33 13.93
CA LEU A 63 5.34 6.28 14.77
C LEU A 63 4.42 7.02 15.76
N ASP A 64 3.22 7.43 15.33
CA ASP A 64 2.22 8.04 16.20
C ASP A 64 1.77 7.11 17.33
N LEU A 65 1.53 5.84 17.04
CA LEU A 65 1.21 4.84 18.07
C LEU A 65 2.34 4.67 19.07
N ARG A 66 3.60 4.73 18.63
CA ARG A 66 4.76 4.64 19.52
C ARG A 66 4.91 5.87 20.41
N THR A 67 4.73 7.07 19.87
CA THR A 67 4.82 8.31 20.65
C THR A 67 3.73 8.42 21.72
N ARG A 68 2.61 7.72 21.54
CA ARG A 68 1.50 7.64 22.51
C ARG A 68 1.57 6.40 23.41
N ASP A 69 2.67 5.65 23.40
CA ASP A 69 2.85 4.39 24.13
C ASP A 69 1.73 3.35 23.86
N ARG A 70 1.14 3.39 22.67
CA ARG A 70 0.08 2.47 22.22
C ARG A 70 0.60 1.29 21.40
N SER A 71 1.91 1.24 21.15
CA SER A 71 2.56 0.15 20.42
C SER A 71 3.94 -0.12 20.97
N THR A 72 4.36 -1.39 20.92
CA THR A 72 5.70 -1.80 21.35
C THR A 72 6.76 -1.39 20.34
N PRO A 73 8.02 -1.15 20.76
CA PRO A 73 9.12 -0.84 19.82
C PRO A 73 9.29 -1.90 18.74
N GLN A 74 9.11 -3.18 19.08
CA GLN A 74 9.24 -4.31 18.17
C GLN A 74 8.19 -4.24 17.05
N LEU A 75 6.92 -4.03 17.41
CA LEU A 75 5.84 -3.94 16.42
C LEU A 75 6.02 -2.72 15.51
N VAL A 76 6.39 -1.57 16.07
CA VAL A 76 6.66 -0.35 15.28
C VAL A 76 7.86 -0.56 14.36
N SER A 77 8.92 -1.26 14.81
CA SER A 77 10.08 -1.58 13.96
C SER A 77 9.68 -2.41 12.74
N VAL A 78 8.78 -3.40 12.92
CA VAL A 78 8.25 -4.20 11.81
C VAL A 78 7.43 -3.32 10.87
N GLN A 79 6.46 -2.56 11.38
CA GLN A 79 5.60 -1.70 10.56
C GLN A 79 6.38 -0.65 9.76
N VAL A 80 7.41 -0.03 10.36
CA VAL A 80 8.29 0.93 9.68
C VAL A 80 9.13 0.23 8.60
N SER A 81 9.60 -1.01 8.86
CA SER A 81 10.31 -1.81 7.87
C SER A 81 9.41 -2.20 6.69
N ASP A 82 8.19 -2.64 6.96
CA ASP A 82 7.22 -3.00 5.93
C ASP A 82 6.87 -1.79 5.05
N ALA A 83 6.63 -0.62 5.66
CA ALA A 83 6.38 0.62 4.94
C ALA A 83 7.57 1.00 4.03
N ARG A 84 8.81 0.86 4.53
CA ARG A 84 10.01 1.10 3.73
C ARG A 84 10.10 0.13 2.55
N ASP A 85 9.89 -1.16 2.80
CA ASP A 85 10.04 -2.21 1.78
C ASP A 85 8.99 -2.06 0.67
N GLU A 86 7.78 -1.60 1.01
CA GLU A 86 6.75 -1.28 0.01
C GLU A 86 7.17 -0.09 -0.88
N ILE A 87 7.71 1.00 -0.30
CA ILE A 87 8.23 2.12 -1.11
C ILE A 87 9.42 1.67 -1.96
N VAL A 88 10.33 0.85 -1.44
CA VAL A 88 11.46 0.30 -2.21
C VAL A 88 10.97 -0.56 -3.38
N LYS A 89 9.92 -1.35 -3.18
CA LYS A 89 9.30 -2.16 -4.22
C LYS A 89 8.70 -1.28 -5.32
N SER A 90 7.91 -0.26 -4.95
CA SER A 90 7.35 0.71 -5.90
C SER A 90 8.44 1.49 -6.64
N TYR A 91 9.50 1.91 -5.94
CA TYR A 91 10.68 2.54 -6.54
C TYR A 91 11.31 1.67 -7.62
N LYS A 92 11.60 0.39 -7.31
CA LYS A 92 12.18 -0.55 -8.27
C LYS A 92 11.25 -0.79 -9.45
N GLY A 93 9.95 -0.83 -9.22
CA GLY A 93 8.95 -1.00 -10.27
C GLY A 93 8.96 0.09 -11.32
N ILE A 94 9.34 1.32 -10.95
CA ILE A 94 9.35 2.46 -11.89
C ILE A 94 10.74 2.92 -12.31
N ALA A 95 11.80 2.57 -11.57
CA ALA A 95 13.16 3.08 -11.83
C ALA A 95 13.71 2.64 -13.19
N ASP A 96 13.40 1.42 -13.62
CA ASP A 96 13.89 0.83 -14.87
C ASP A 96 12.93 1.04 -16.05
N LEU A 97 11.80 1.73 -15.84
CA LEU A 97 10.87 2.04 -16.91
C LEU A 97 11.48 3.06 -17.88
N LYS A 98 11.25 2.84 -19.16
CA LYS A 98 11.68 3.77 -20.23
C LYS A 98 10.51 4.65 -20.59
N ALA A 99 10.56 5.91 -20.15
CA ALA A 99 9.59 6.93 -20.54
C ALA A 99 9.99 7.52 -21.90
N ASP A 100 9.09 7.44 -22.87
CA ASP A 100 9.27 8.08 -24.18
C ASP A 100 8.68 9.51 -24.17
N ASP A 101 7.66 9.76 -23.32
CA ASP A 101 7.03 11.07 -23.15
C ASP A 101 7.80 11.90 -22.11
N PRO A 102 8.17 13.15 -22.42
CA PRO A 102 8.82 14.05 -21.45
C PRO A 102 8.03 14.26 -20.15
N VAL A 103 6.71 14.26 -20.21
CA VAL A 103 5.84 14.41 -19.02
C VAL A 103 5.99 13.19 -18.09
N ASP A 104 6.00 12.00 -18.64
CA ASP A 104 6.19 10.78 -17.87
C ASP A 104 7.61 10.67 -17.31
N LEU A 105 8.61 11.16 -18.05
CA LEU A 105 9.99 11.23 -17.58
C LEU A 105 10.13 12.18 -16.37
N ASP A 106 9.52 13.35 -16.43
CA ASP A 106 9.51 14.30 -15.31
C ASP A 106 8.77 13.74 -14.09
N ARG A 107 7.64 13.06 -14.30
CA ARG A 107 6.91 12.35 -13.24
C ARG A 107 7.74 11.24 -12.61
N GLN A 108 8.39 10.40 -13.41
CA GLN A 108 9.26 9.33 -12.95
C GLN A 108 10.39 9.88 -12.06
N LYS A 109 11.05 10.94 -12.51
CA LYS A 109 12.12 11.62 -11.75
C LYS A 109 11.59 12.15 -10.42
N MET A 110 10.48 12.88 -10.45
CA MET A 110 9.85 13.43 -9.24
C MET A 110 9.48 12.32 -8.24
N LEU A 111 8.90 11.20 -8.72
CA LEU A 111 8.54 10.04 -7.89
C LEU A 111 9.77 9.40 -7.25
N THR A 112 10.80 9.12 -8.03
CA THR A 112 12.03 8.48 -7.54
C THR A 112 12.75 9.34 -6.51
N GLU A 113 12.77 10.66 -6.69
CA GLU A 113 13.31 11.61 -5.71
C GLU A 113 12.50 11.61 -4.40
N ALA A 114 11.17 11.68 -4.49
CA ALA A 114 10.29 11.67 -3.32
C ALA A 114 10.37 10.34 -2.55
N MET A 115 10.35 9.20 -3.25
CA MET A 115 10.50 7.87 -2.65
C MET A 115 11.85 7.73 -1.93
N THR A 116 12.93 8.24 -2.53
CA THR A 116 14.27 8.22 -1.91
C THR A 116 14.27 8.98 -0.57
N MET A 117 13.63 10.14 -0.51
CA MET A 117 13.49 10.90 0.73
C MET A 117 12.66 10.14 1.78
N MET A 118 11.52 9.57 1.39
CA MET A 118 10.67 8.77 2.30
C MET A 118 11.41 7.55 2.84
N ILE A 119 12.16 6.83 2.01
CA ILE A 119 13.01 5.70 2.42
C ILE A 119 14.05 6.17 3.45
N GLY A 120 14.66 7.33 3.24
CA GLY A 120 15.60 7.94 4.18
C GLY A 120 14.95 8.23 5.54
N HIS A 121 13.75 8.82 5.56
CA HIS A 121 13.01 9.08 6.79
C HIS A 121 12.63 7.77 7.52
N LEU A 122 12.19 6.74 6.79
CA LEU A 122 11.85 5.44 7.38
C LEU A 122 13.08 4.70 7.93
N ASN A 123 14.23 4.79 7.26
CA ASN A 123 15.48 4.25 7.78
C ASN A 123 15.89 4.94 9.09
N THR A 124 15.81 6.27 9.15
CA THR A 124 16.08 7.05 10.37
C THR A 124 15.08 6.70 11.47
N ALA A 125 13.79 6.56 11.13
CA ALA A 125 12.76 6.14 12.07
C ALA A 125 13.04 4.73 12.64
N SER A 126 13.46 3.79 11.79
CA SER A 126 13.84 2.45 12.21
C SER A 126 15.03 2.45 13.18
N ALA A 127 16.05 3.26 12.88
CA ALA A 127 17.22 3.43 13.78
C ALA A 127 16.79 4.06 15.12
N ARG A 128 15.89 5.04 15.10
CA ARG A 128 15.37 5.70 16.29
C ARG A 128 14.51 4.78 17.16
N VAL A 129 13.62 3.98 16.56
CA VAL A 129 12.79 2.99 17.27
C VAL A 129 13.64 1.93 17.95
N ARG A 130 14.77 1.55 17.35
CA ARG A 130 15.76 0.60 17.92
C ARG A 130 16.77 1.25 18.84
N GLU A 131 16.62 2.53 19.17
CA GLU A 131 17.50 3.28 20.07
C GLU A 131 18.98 3.34 19.61
N VAL A 132 19.23 3.16 18.31
CA VAL A 132 20.56 3.30 17.71
C VAL A 132 20.98 4.77 17.65
N THR A 133 20.01 5.67 17.55
CA THR A 133 20.18 7.13 17.53
C THR A 133 19.17 7.80 18.45
N SER A 134 19.48 8.99 18.97
CA SER A 134 18.58 9.79 19.79
C SER A 134 17.85 10.87 18.98
N ASP A 135 18.39 11.28 17.83
CA ASP A 135 17.83 12.32 16.96
C ASP A 135 17.59 11.78 15.53
N PRO A 136 16.57 12.35 14.84
CA PRO A 136 15.52 13.24 15.32
C PRO A 136 14.44 12.48 16.13
N GLU A 137 13.60 13.22 16.86
CA GLU A 137 12.48 12.61 17.58
C GLU A 137 11.46 11.93 16.63
N LEU A 138 10.75 10.90 17.12
CA LEU A 138 9.75 10.17 16.34
C LEU A 138 8.61 11.05 15.84
N SER A 139 8.23 12.07 16.62
CA SER A 139 7.23 13.08 16.25
C SER A 139 7.66 13.92 15.03
N VAL A 140 8.93 14.26 14.96
CA VAL A 140 9.52 14.99 13.83
C VAL A 140 9.54 14.11 12.58
N LEU A 141 10.01 12.86 12.70
CA LEU A 141 10.03 11.90 11.60
C LEU A 141 8.64 11.59 11.06
N ARG A 142 7.65 11.44 11.96
CA ARG A 142 6.23 11.32 11.58
C ARG A 142 5.79 12.51 10.73
N THR A 143 6.08 13.73 11.17
CA THR A 143 5.70 14.95 10.46
C THR A 143 6.37 15.03 9.09
N GLN A 144 7.65 14.70 8.98
CA GLN A 144 8.39 14.66 7.73
C GLN A 144 7.83 13.64 6.73
N LEU A 145 7.44 12.45 7.20
CA LEU A 145 6.81 11.44 6.36
C LEU A 145 5.46 11.92 5.81
N LEU A 146 4.62 12.51 6.65
CA LEU A 146 3.32 13.06 6.22
C LEU A 146 3.50 14.21 5.23
N GLN A 147 4.42 15.13 5.49
CA GLN A 147 4.71 16.23 4.58
C GLN A 147 5.23 15.73 3.23
N SER A 148 6.11 14.72 3.22
CA SER A 148 6.62 14.13 1.99
C SER A 148 5.50 13.45 1.18
N ALA A 149 4.59 12.74 1.85
CA ALA A 149 3.43 12.09 1.21
C ALA A 149 2.47 13.13 0.62
N ASP A 150 2.12 14.16 1.38
CA ASP A 150 1.18 15.21 0.95
C ASP A 150 1.78 16.07 -0.18
N ALA A 151 3.08 16.38 -0.10
CA ALA A 151 3.79 17.11 -1.16
C ALA A 151 3.85 16.30 -2.46
N LEU A 152 4.09 14.97 -2.37
CA LEU A 152 4.10 14.10 -3.54
C LEU A 152 2.73 14.04 -4.19
N GLU A 153 1.67 13.82 -3.41
CA GLU A 153 0.30 13.76 -3.91
C GLU A 153 -0.13 15.08 -4.56
N ALA A 154 0.21 16.22 -3.96
CA ALA A 154 -0.12 17.54 -4.49
C ALA A 154 0.62 17.86 -5.81
N ARG A 155 1.87 17.44 -5.95
CA ARG A 155 2.68 17.69 -7.16
C ARG A 155 2.35 16.73 -8.31
N TYR A 156 1.83 15.57 -8.01
CA TYR A 156 1.49 14.57 -9.04
C TYR A 156 0.19 14.88 -9.79
N ARG A 157 -0.74 15.61 -9.18
CA ARG A 157 -2.02 16.05 -9.79
C ARG A 157 -1.79 17.10 -10.86
#